data_1131098c232b0d1c525bf23be1f4503f
#
_entry.id   1131098c232b0d1c525bf23be1f4503f
#
_cell.length_a   1.000
_cell.length_b   1.000
_cell.length_c   1.000
_cell.angle_alpha   90.00
_cell.angle_beta   90.00
_cell.angle_gamma   90.00
#
_symmetry.space_group_name_H-M   'P 1'
#
loop_
_entity.id
_entity.type
_entity.pdbx_description
1 polymer ?
#
loop_
_entity_poly.entity_id
_entity_poly.type
_entity_poly.pdbx_seq_one_letter_code
_entity_poly.pdbx_strand_id
1 'polypeptide(L)'
;MNFSITLKIIASLLAIYLLIVLYVYVKQRSLLYLPNIDNYEDESLNVAAENIYIKNTDNINLRSLYYEHPANTKNTLLMFHGNAGPIENRFYKINKLSKYKQNILLISWRSYSGNEGNPTEEGLYDDARSAIKWLEDKDINIKDIIIYGESLGTAVSIEVAQKASFKGIILEAPFTSMIDAAKYHYPYLPVGIMLKDKYLSDQKIKNINSPILIMHAMGDDIVPFRMGKTMFNLANEPKYNYFIDEDKHLVTYDEKLMKNMDNFYKVLKVNE
;
A
#
# COMPACT_ATOMS: atom_id res chain seq x y z
N MET A 1 -16.33 -4.32 -50.95
CA MET A 1 -15.92 -5.41 -50.07
C MET A 1 -17.11 -6.29 -49.80
N ASN A 2 -17.00 -7.62 -49.93
CA ASN A 2 -18.14 -8.54 -49.86
C ASN A 2 -18.67 -8.56 -48.40
N PHE A 3 -19.98 -8.25 -48.21
CA PHE A 3 -20.63 -8.16 -46.88
C PHE A 3 -20.32 -9.37 -45.96
N SER A 4 -20.29 -10.57 -46.55
CA SER A 4 -19.93 -11.81 -45.82
C SER A 4 -18.48 -11.82 -45.29
N ILE A 5 -17.53 -11.24 -46.04
CA ILE A 5 -16.12 -11.14 -45.61
C ILE A 5 -15.98 -10.13 -44.46
N THR A 6 -16.65 -8.97 -44.57
CA THR A 6 -16.66 -7.94 -43.53
C THR A 6 -17.23 -8.48 -42.21
N LEU A 7 -18.34 -9.23 -42.25
CA LEU A 7 -18.95 -9.83 -41.08
C LEU A 7 -18.01 -10.86 -40.42
N LYS A 8 -17.31 -11.69 -41.21
CA LYS A 8 -16.31 -12.65 -40.69
C LYS A 8 -15.14 -11.95 -40.02
N ILE A 9 -14.65 -10.85 -40.59
CA ILE A 9 -13.56 -10.07 -39.99
C ILE A 9 -13.99 -9.49 -38.63
N ILE A 10 -15.18 -8.86 -38.56
CA ILE A 10 -15.72 -8.30 -37.31
C ILE A 10 -15.90 -9.38 -36.26
N ALA A 11 -16.46 -10.52 -36.62
CA ALA A 11 -16.65 -11.66 -35.71
C ALA A 11 -15.31 -12.20 -35.20
N SER A 12 -14.28 -12.28 -36.06
CA SER A 12 -12.93 -12.70 -35.64
C SER A 12 -12.30 -11.70 -34.68
N LEU A 13 -12.39 -10.39 -34.93
CA LEU A 13 -11.86 -9.35 -34.03
C LEU A 13 -12.58 -9.37 -32.69
N LEU A 14 -13.89 -9.54 -32.68
CA LEU A 14 -14.66 -9.68 -31.44
C LEU A 14 -14.25 -10.94 -30.65
N ALA A 15 -14.05 -12.06 -31.32
CA ALA A 15 -13.61 -13.30 -30.70
C ALA A 15 -12.21 -13.12 -30.05
N ILE A 16 -11.28 -12.48 -30.76
CA ILE A 16 -9.94 -12.16 -30.21
C ILE A 16 -10.05 -11.25 -28.98
N TYR A 17 -10.86 -10.19 -29.05
CA TYR A 17 -11.07 -9.29 -27.91
C TYR A 17 -11.64 -10.04 -26.70
N LEU A 18 -12.65 -10.89 -26.89
CA LEU A 18 -13.22 -11.70 -25.80
C LEU A 18 -12.21 -12.68 -25.20
N LEU A 19 -11.32 -13.25 -26.01
CA LEU A 19 -10.23 -14.11 -25.51
C LEU A 19 -9.22 -13.30 -24.67
N ILE A 20 -8.89 -12.07 -25.09
CA ILE A 20 -8.04 -11.17 -24.30
C ILE A 20 -8.70 -10.83 -22.95
N VAL A 21 -9.98 -10.46 -22.97
CA VAL A 21 -10.75 -10.15 -21.75
C VAL A 21 -10.78 -11.37 -20.82
N LEU A 22 -11.03 -12.58 -21.36
CA LEU A 22 -11.03 -13.81 -20.59
C LEU A 22 -9.64 -14.12 -20.00
N TYR A 23 -8.58 -13.96 -20.78
CA TYR A 23 -7.21 -14.15 -20.32
C TYR A 23 -6.88 -13.20 -19.15
N VAL A 24 -7.17 -11.90 -19.30
CA VAL A 24 -6.95 -10.92 -18.26
C VAL A 24 -7.81 -11.23 -17.03
N TYR A 25 -9.08 -11.62 -17.21
CA TYR A 25 -9.96 -12.01 -16.10
C TYR A 25 -9.40 -13.18 -15.28
N VAL A 26 -8.84 -14.19 -15.95
CA VAL A 26 -8.25 -15.35 -15.27
C VAL A 26 -6.94 -14.98 -14.59
N LYS A 27 -6.11 -14.16 -15.24
CA LYS A 27 -4.75 -13.82 -14.80
C LYS A 27 -4.64 -12.53 -13.97
N GLN A 28 -5.75 -11.80 -13.72
CA GLN A 28 -5.72 -10.47 -13.12
C GLN A 28 -4.90 -10.39 -11.83
N ARG A 29 -4.95 -11.39 -10.97
CA ARG A 29 -4.17 -11.40 -9.71
C ARG A 29 -2.67 -11.54 -9.96
N SER A 30 -2.25 -12.37 -10.90
CA SER A 30 -0.83 -12.48 -11.26
C SER A 30 -0.31 -11.27 -12.06
N LEU A 31 -1.21 -10.44 -12.62
CA LEU A 31 -0.87 -9.17 -13.24
C LEU A 31 -0.83 -8.03 -12.21
N LEU A 32 -1.62 -8.12 -11.15
CA LEU A 32 -1.68 -7.12 -10.11
C LEU A 32 -0.60 -7.31 -9.04
N TYR A 33 -0.45 -8.52 -8.52
CA TYR A 33 0.48 -8.82 -7.43
C TYR A 33 1.81 -9.34 -7.98
N LEU A 34 2.90 -8.66 -7.67
CA LEU A 34 4.22 -8.87 -8.28
C LEU A 34 5.29 -9.20 -7.24
N PRO A 35 5.15 -10.33 -6.51
CA PRO A 35 6.02 -10.66 -5.37
C PRO A 35 7.49 -10.86 -5.74
N ASN A 36 7.78 -11.25 -6.98
CA ASN A 36 9.12 -11.64 -7.44
C ASN A 36 9.84 -10.53 -8.21
N ILE A 37 9.28 -9.32 -8.28
CA ILE A 37 9.98 -8.19 -8.91
C ILE A 37 10.94 -7.60 -7.90
N ASP A 38 12.23 -7.73 -8.18
CA ASP A 38 13.30 -7.10 -7.44
C ASP A 38 13.98 -6.07 -8.37
N ASN A 39 13.67 -4.80 -8.13
CA ASN A 39 14.14 -3.69 -8.96
C ASN A 39 14.92 -2.66 -8.14
N TYR A 40 15.40 -3.02 -6.95
CA TYR A 40 15.96 -2.06 -6.01
C TYR A 40 17.46 -2.30 -5.80
N GLU A 41 18.16 -1.19 -5.60
CA GLU A 41 19.53 -1.22 -5.11
C GLU A 41 19.54 -1.82 -3.69
N ASP A 42 20.46 -2.73 -3.44
CA ASP A 42 20.67 -3.39 -2.15
C ASP A 42 21.10 -2.34 -1.09
N GLU A 43 20.15 -1.71 -0.43
CA GLU A 43 20.45 -0.97 0.80
C GLU A 43 20.52 -1.95 1.97
N SER A 44 21.65 -1.94 2.67
CA SER A 44 21.77 -2.67 3.91
C SER A 44 20.90 -2.00 5.00
N LEU A 45 20.32 -2.81 5.87
CA LEU A 45 19.61 -2.31 7.03
C LEU A 45 20.61 -1.81 8.10
N ASN A 46 20.49 -0.54 8.50
CA ASN A 46 21.42 0.12 9.40
C ASN A 46 20.98 0.07 10.89
N VAL A 47 19.89 -0.62 11.18
CA VAL A 47 19.33 -0.81 12.53
C VAL A 47 19.23 -2.29 12.87
N ALA A 48 19.31 -2.61 14.16
CA ALA A 48 19.17 -3.97 14.64
C ALA A 48 17.69 -4.37 14.63
N ALA A 49 17.21 -4.91 13.49
CA ALA A 49 15.88 -5.44 13.35
C ALA A 49 15.90 -6.96 13.14
N GLU A 50 14.88 -7.62 13.62
CA GLU A 50 14.77 -9.09 13.59
C GLU A 50 13.69 -9.54 12.59
N ASN A 51 13.95 -10.66 11.92
CA ASN A 51 12.90 -11.36 11.20
C ASN A 51 11.99 -12.05 12.22
N ILE A 52 10.72 -11.74 12.19
CA ILE A 52 9.67 -12.38 12.97
C ILE A 52 8.65 -13.03 12.04
N TYR A 53 7.81 -13.90 12.60
CA TYR A 53 6.74 -14.55 11.84
C TYR A 53 5.42 -14.29 12.53
N ILE A 54 4.47 -13.71 11.79
CA ILE A 54 3.12 -13.41 12.25
C ILE A 54 2.17 -14.41 11.62
N LYS A 55 1.48 -15.19 12.45
CA LYS A 55 0.50 -16.15 11.95
C LYS A 55 -0.84 -15.46 11.70
N ASN A 56 -1.33 -15.51 10.46
CA ASN A 56 -2.65 -14.96 10.09
C ASN A 56 -3.79 -15.99 10.32
N THR A 57 -5.04 -15.58 10.03
CA THR A 57 -6.23 -16.46 10.25
C THR A 57 -6.27 -17.65 9.29
N ASP A 58 -5.61 -17.57 8.13
CA ASP A 58 -5.45 -18.69 7.19
C ASP A 58 -4.30 -19.65 7.56
N ASN A 59 -3.70 -19.49 8.75
CA ASN A 59 -2.55 -20.25 9.25
C ASN A 59 -1.24 -20.03 8.46
N ILE A 60 -1.13 -18.97 7.67
CA ILE A 60 0.10 -18.60 6.98
C ILE A 60 1.02 -17.86 7.98
N ASN A 61 2.30 -18.24 8.01
CA ASN A 61 3.32 -17.55 8.77
C ASN A 61 3.91 -16.42 7.90
N LEU A 62 3.51 -15.19 8.17
CA LEU A 62 3.99 -14.01 7.44
C LEU A 62 5.36 -13.59 7.98
N ARG A 63 6.42 -13.77 7.19
CA ARG A 63 7.72 -13.19 7.48
C ARG A 63 7.57 -11.67 7.54
N SER A 64 8.05 -11.08 8.60
CA SER A 64 7.97 -9.63 8.87
C SER A 64 9.28 -9.18 9.50
N LEU A 65 9.57 -7.89 9.44
CA LEU A 65 10.74 -7.30 10.08
C LEU A 65 10.29 -6.42 11.24
N TYR A 66 10.85 -6.65 12.43
CA TYR A 66 10.56 -5.87 13.63
C TYR A 66 11.83 -5.19 14.16
N TYR A 67 11.79 -3.88 14.28
CA TYR A 67 12.78 -3.05 14.93
C TYR A 67 12.21 -2.53 16.24
N GLU A 68 12.85 -2.86 17.36
CA GLU A 68 12.52 -2.32 18.66
C GLU A 68 13.45 -1.14 18.98
N HIS A 69 12.84 0.02 19.23
CA HIS A 69 13.61 1.23 19.48
C HIS A 69 14.25 1.19 20.89
N PRO A 70 15.55 1.56 21.05
CA PRO A 70 16.27 1.44 22.33
C PRO A 70 15.67 2.26 23.49
N ALA A 71 14.84 3.26 23.21
CA ALA A 71 14.19 4.08 24.24
C ALA A 71 12.97 3.42 24.90
N ASN A 72 12.70 2.12 24.67
CA ASN A 72 11.58 1.38 25.24
C ASN A 72 10.23 2.14 25.10
N THR A 73 9.90 2.52 23.88
CA THR A 73 8.67 3.25 23.55
C THR A 73 7.54 2.30 23.16
N LYS A 74 6.28 2.74 23.36
CA LYS A 74 5.11 2.04 22.80
C LYS A 74 4.72 2.58 21.42
N ASN A 75 5.19 3.77 21.01
CA ASN A 75 4.96 4.27 19.68
C ASN A 75 5.48 3.28 18.64
N THR A 76 4.67 2.90 17.68
CA THR A 76 5.04 1.88 16.67
C THR A 76 4.56 2.29 15.29
N LEU A 77 5.47 2.28 14.31
CA LEU A 77 5.17 2.43 12.89
C LEU A 77 4.87 1.05 12.31
N LEU A 78 3.63 0.83 11.89
CA LEU A 78 3.20 -0.38 11.18
C LEU A 78 3.19 -0.08 9.67
N MET A 79 4.07 -0.75 8.93
CA MET A 79 4.28 -0.50 7.51
C MET A 79 3.68 -1.59 6.63
N PHE A 80 2.90 -1.16 5.64
CA PHE A 80 2.24 -1.93 4.60
C PHE A 80 2.82 -1.58 3.24
N HIS A 81 3.60 -2.49 2.66
CA HIS A 81 4.32 -2.22 1.41
C HIS A 81 3.43 -2.28 0.16
N GLY A 82 3.94 -1.80 -0.97
CA GLY A 82 3.29 -1.82 -2.27
C GLY A 82 3.16 -3.21 -2.90
N ASN A 83 2.76 -3.25 -4.18
CA ASN A 83 2.45 -4.49 -4.89
C ASN A 83 3.67 -5.19 -5.51
N ALA A 84 4.87 -4.67 -5.34
CA ALA A 84 6.07 -5.22 -5.99
C ALA A 84 7.21 -5.45 -5.00
N GLY A 85 7.91 -6.56 -5.19
CA GLY A 85 9.15 -6.92 -4.54
C GLY A 85 9.08 -7.31 -3.05
N PRO A 86 10.19 -7.78 -2.51
CA PRO A 86 10.32 -8.19 -1.11
C PRO A 86 10.41 -6.99 -0.14
N ILE A 87 10.32 -7.26 1.16
CA ILE A 87 10.40 -6.22 2.20
C ILE A 87 11.76 -5.53 2.25
N GLU A 88 12.81 -6.19 1.81
CA GLU A 88 14.17 -5.66 1.70
C GLU A 88 14.22 -4.37 0.90
N ASN A 89 13.39 -4.24 -0.12
CA ASN A 89 13.24 -3.04 -0.93
C ASN A 89 12.80 -1.79 -0.15
N ARG A 90 12.47 -1.90 1.13
CA ARG A 90 12.02 -0.81 2.02
C ARG A 90 13.03 -0.50 3.12
N PHE A 91 14.22 -1.11 3.11
CA PHE A 91 15.24 -0.87 4.12
C PHE A 91 15.67 0.59 4.19
N TYR A 92 15.76 1.28 3.06
CA TYR A 92 16.05 2.71 3.02
C TYR A 92 15.03 3.56 3.81
N LYS A 93 13.73 3.18 3.76
CA LYS A 93 12.68 3.86 4.54
C LYS A 93 12.87 3.60 6.03
N ILE A 94 13.12 2.34 6.41
CA ILE A 94 13.37 1.98 7.80
C ILE A 94 14.58 2.75 8.34
N ASN A 95 15.69 2.79 7.58
CA ASN A 95 16.89 3.54 7.95
C ASN A 95 16.61 5.03 8.19
N LYS A 96 15.74 5.66 7.40
CA LYS A 96 15.35 7.06 7.57
C LYS A 96 14.36 7.28 8.71
N LEU A 97 13.41 6.35 8.90
CA LEU A 97 12.31 6.51 9.86
C LEU A 97 12.66 6.02 11.27
N SER A 98 13.73 5.23 11.42
CA SER A 98 14.25 4.80 12.73
C SER A 98 14.82 5.92 13.59
N LYS A 99 15.01 7.13 13.02
CA LYS A 99 15.40 8.33 13.81
C LYS A 99 14.31 8.77 14.79
N TYR A 100 13.05 8.40 14.56
CA TYR A 100 11.94 8.74 15.44
C TYR A 100 11.86 7.74 16.60
N LYS A 101 11.45 8.22 17.77
CA LYS A 101 11.29 7.39 18.98
C LYS A 101 10.08 6.46 18.83
N GLN A 102 10.24 5.44 18.01
CA GLN A 102 9.20 4.46 17.67
C GLN A 102 9.79 3.11 17.28
N ASN A 103 9.06 2.05 17.58
CA ASN A 103 9.30 0.74 16.99
C ASN A 103 8.86 0.74 15.52
N ILE A 104 9.36 -0.20 14.72
CA ILE A 104 8.93 -0.35 13.33
C ILE A 104 8.59 -1.82 13.07
N LEU A 105 7.37 -2.08 12.61
CA LEU A 105 6.93 -3.36 12.10
C LEU A 105 6.64 -3.24 10.61
N LEU A 106 7.49 -3.84 9.78
CA LEU A 106 7.24 -3.99 8.35
C LEU A 106 6.76 -5.40 8.08
N ILE A 107 5.50 -5.58 7.72
CA ILE A 107 4.97 -6.89 7.34
C ILE A 107 5.21 -7.18 5.87
N SER A 108 5.40 -8.44 5.54
CA SER A 108 5.35 -8.92 4.17
C SER A 108 4.03 -9.63 3.92
N TRP A 109 3.39 -9.32 2.80
CA TRP A 109 2.14 -9.96 2.41
C TRP A 109 2.31 -11.46 2.14
N ARG A 110 1.20 -12.22 2.21
CA ARG A 110 1.14 -13.57 1.65
C ARG A 110 1.66 -13.58 0.21
N SER A 111 2.42 -14.59 -0.20
CA SER A 111 3.13 -14.73 -1.48
C SER A 111 4.39 -13.86 -1.65
N TYR A 112 4.65 -12.86 -0.79
CA TYR A 112 5.83 -12.00 -0.86
C TYR A 112 6.92 -12.44 0.11
N SER A 113 8.20 -12.12 -0.20
CA SER A 113 9.36 -12.41 0.66
C SER A 113 9.46 -13.88 1.11
N GLY A 114 9.02 -14.81 0.26
CA GLY A 114 9.02 -16.25 0.55
C GLY A 114 7.80 -16.74 1.36
N ASN A 115 6.84 -15.88 1.69
CA ASN A 115 5.60 -16.32 2.34
C ASN A 115 4.75 -17.18 1.41
N GLU A 116 4.04 -18.12 2.00
CA GLU A 116 3.06 -18.94 1.29
C GLU A 116 1.76 -18.17 0.99
N GLY A 117 0.85 -18.81 0.26
CA GLY A 117 -0.50 -18.33 -0.02
C GLY A 117 -0.62 -17.57 -1.32
N ASN A 118 -1.85 -17.11 -1.61
CA ASN A 118 -2.19 -16.36 -2.81
C ASN A 118 -2.76 -15.00 -2.40
N PRO A 119 -2.24 -13.89 -2.94
CA PRO A 119 -2.71 -12.56 -2.57
C PRO A 119 -4.09 -12.29 -3.14
N THR A 120 -4.93 -11.68 -2.32
CA THR A 120 -6.26 -11.18 -2.65
C THR A 120 -6.54 -9.95 -1.79
N GLU A 121 -7.50 -9.12 -2.18
CA GLU A 121 -7.90 -7.96 -1.38
C GLU A 121 -8.21 -8.36 0.08
N GLU A 122 -9.10 -9.32 0.30
CA GLU A 122 -9.45 -9.78 1.65
C GLU A 122 -8.28 -10.46 2.37
N GLY A 123 -7.43 -11.18 1.62
CA GLY A 123 -6.24 -11.80 2.19
C GLY A 123 -5.25 -10.78 2.73
N LEU A 124 -4.98 -9.69 1.99
CA LEU A 124 -4.11 -8.62 2.47
C LEU A 124 -4.72 -7.87 3.67
N TYR A 125 -6.04 -7.72 3.69
CA TYR A 125 -6.74 -7.15 4.86
C TYR A 125 -6.61 -8.03 6.10
N ASP A 126 -6.66 -9.35 5.93
CA ASP A 126 -6.43 -10.31 7.01
C ASP A 126 -4.98 -10.28 7.51
N ASP A 127 -4.01 -10.24 6.59
CA ASP A 127 -2.60 -10.10 6.93
C ASP A 127 -2.34 -8.84 7.78
N ALA A 128 -2.95 -7.70 7.39
CA ALA A 128 -2.84 -6.44 8.13
C ALA A 128 -3.50 -6.51 9.52
N ARG A 129 -4.70 -7.10 9.62
CA ARG A 129 -5.37 -7.30 10.91
C ARG A 129 -4.57 -8.20 11.84
N SER A 130 -3.92 -9.22 11.29
CA SER A 130 -3.05 -10.13 12.06
C SER A 130 -1.80 -9.42 12.59
N ALA A 131 -1.23 -8.47 11.81
CA ALA A 131 -0.13 -7.64 12.28
C ALA A 131 -0.56 -6.69 13.42
N ILE A 132 -1.74 -6.08 13.32
CA ILE A 132 -2.29 -5.24 14.39
C ILE A 132 -2.50 -6.08 15.65
N LYS A 133 -3.11 -7.26 15.53
CA LYS A 133 -3.31 -8.18 16.64
C LYS A 133 -2.00 -8.59 17.30
N TRP A 134 -0.95 -8.87 16.52
CA TRP A 134 0.38 -9.19 17.04
C TRP A 134 0.99 -8.05 17.87
N LEU A 135 0.77 -6.77 17.46
CA LEU A 135 1.20 -5.61 18.23
C LEU A 135 0.39 -5.46 19.53
N GLU A 136 -0.93 -5.68 19.48
CA GLU A 136 -1.78 -5.68 20.68
C GLU A 136 -1.36 -6.77 21.68
N ASP A 137 -0.97 -7.96 21.22
CA ASP A 137 -0.46 -9.05 22.05
C ASP A 137 0.91 -8.73 22.69
N LYS A 138 1.61 -7.68 22.20
CA LYS A 138 2.81 -7.08 22.81
C LYS A 138 2.50 -5.85 23.68
N ASP A 139 1.26 -5.67 24.11
CA ASP A 139 0.79 -4.52 24.90
C ASP A 139 1.02 -3.14 24.20
N ILE A 140 1.01 -3.13 22.84
CA ILE A 140 1.03 -1.90 22.06
C ILE A 140 -0.41 -1.52 21.73
N ASN A 141 -0.87 -0.41 22.29
CA ASN A 141 -2.24 0.03 22.09
C ASN A 141 -2.41 0.58 20.65
N ILE A 142 -3.57 0.40 20.08
CA ILE A 142 -3.92 0.92 18.74
C ILE A 142 -3.65 2.43 18.62
N LYS A 143 -3.86 3.20 19.71
CA LYS A 143 -3.59 4.64 19.79
C LYS A 143 -2.11 5.01 19.77
N ASP A 144 -1.21 4.03 19.92
CA ASP A 144 0.24 4.21 19.83
C ASP A 144 0.78 3.76 18.47
N ILE A 145 -0.08 3.19 17.60
CA ILE A 145 0.28 2.73 16.27
C ILE A 145 0.09 3.85 15.25
N ILE A 146 1.14 4.10 14.47
CA ILE A 146 1.11 4.91 13.24
C ILE A 146 1.08 3.93 12.09
N ILE A 147 0.09 4.02 11.20
CA ILE A 147 0.04 3.20 9.99
C ILE A 147 0.77 3.93 8.87
N TYR A 148 1.60 3.21 8.14
CA TYR A 148 2.23 3.66 6.91
C TYR A 148 1.85 2.73 5.77
N GLY A 149 1.19 3.26 4.75
CA GLY A 149 0.87 2.53 3.53
C GLY A 149 1.61 3.09 2.32
N GLU A 150 2.14 2.20 1.51
CA GLU A 150 2.80 2.51 0.24
C GLU A 150 2.00 1.93 -0.92
N SER A 151 1.57 2.75 -1.89
CA SER A 151 0.89 2.29 -3.11
C SER A 151 -0.28 1.33 -2.77
N LEU A 152 -0.22 0.06 -3.13
CA LEU A 152 -1.20 -0.97 -2.74
C LEU A 152 -1.46 -0.99 -1.23
N GLY A 153 -0.41 -0.86 -0.42
CA GLY A 153 -0.51 -0.82 1.04
C GLY A 153 -1.34 0.36 1.57
N THR A 154 -1.53 1.43 0.78
CA THR A 154 -2.41 2.54 1.18
C THR A 154 -3.87 2.11 1.29
N ALA A 155 -4.35 1.27 0.36
CA ALA A 155 -5.71 0.76 0.40
C ALA A 155 -5.93 -0.19 1.59
N VAL A 156 -4.93 -0.99 1.92
CA VAL A 156 -4.96 -1.84 3.12
C VAL A 156 -4.96 -0.99 4.39
N SER A 157 -4.11 0.05 4.44
CA SER A 157 -4.08 1.03 5.54
C SER A 157 -5.45 1.67 5.78
N ILE A 158 -6.09 2.11 4.70
CA ILE A 158 -7.43 2.72 4.75
C ILE A 158 -8.48 1.73 5.25
N GLU A 159 -8.43 0.46 4.78
CA GLU A 159 -9.38 -0.57 5.24
C GLU A 159 -9.30 -0.79 6.75
N VAL A 160 -8.12 -0.93 7.31
CA VAL A 160 -7.99 -1.19 8.75
C VAL A 160 -8.24 0.07 9.58
N ALA A 161 -7.86 1.25 9.06
CA ALA A 161 -7.98 2.51 9.78
C ALA A 161 -9.42 3.04 9.91
N GLN A 162 -10.34 2.64 9.02
CA GLN A 162 -11.74 3.09 9.12
C GLN A 162 -12.49 2.51 10.34
N LYS A 163 -11.93 1.49 11.00
CA LYS A 163 -12.58 0.76 12.11
C LYS A 163 -12.06 1.16 13.49
N ALA A 164 -10.95 1.92 13.55
CA ALA A 164 -10.31 2.29 14.81
C ALA A 164 -9.53 3.61 14.68
N SER A 165 -9.32 4.29 15.81
CA SER A 165 -8.52 5.51 15.85
C SER A 165 -7.06 5.16 16.16
N PHE A 166 -6.22 5.25 15.15
CA PHE A 166 -4.78 5.10 15.25
C PHE A 166 -4.11 6.42 15.66
N LYS A 167 -2.84 6.38 16.08
CA LYS A 167 -2.07 7.58 16.42
C LYS A 167 -1.94 8.53 15.23
N GLY A 168 -1.73 7.97 14.03
CA GLY A 168 -1.66 8.69 12.77
C GLY A 168 -1.61 7.75 11.59
N ILE A 169 -1.78 8.28 10.39
CA ILE A 169 -1.78 7.52 9.14
C ILE A 169 -0.95 8.26 8.11
N ILE A 170 -0.06 7.55 7.45
CA ILE A 170 0.78 8.06 6.37
C ILE A 170 0.47 7.23 5.13
N LEU A 171 0.04 7.89 4.06
CA LEU A 171 -0.29 7.26 2.78
C LEU A 171 0.63 7.82 1.69
N GLU A 172 1.47 6.98 1.13
CA GLU A 172 2.36 7.32 0.02
C GLU A 172 1.80 6.77 -1.29
N ALA A 173 1.57 7.64 -2.26
CA ALA A 173 0.97 7.34 -3.56
C ALA A 173 -0.38 6.60 -3.46
N PRO A 174 -1.38 7.12 -2.69
CA PRO A 174 -2.68 6.48 -2.57
C PRO A 174 -3.51 6.63 -3.86
N PHE A 175 -4.34 5.61 -4.12
CA PHE A 175 -5.28 5.58 -5.24
C PHE A 175 -6.74 5.52 -4.77
N THR A 176 -7.67 6.02 -5.61
CA THR A 176 -9.11 6.05 -5.31
C THR A 176 -9.71 4.66 -5.27
N SER A 177 -9.39 3.84 -6.27
CA SER A 177 -9.76 2.42 -6.34
C SER A 177 -8.86 1.69 -7.35
N MET A 178 -8.74 0.37 -7.23
CA MET A 178 -8.07 -0.44 -8.25
C MET A 178 -8.82 -0.39 -9.58
N ILE A 179 -10.13 -0.16 -9.55
CA ILE A 179 -10.94 0.05 -10.77
C ILE A 179 -10.46 1.30 -11.51
N ASP A 180 -10.25 2.42 -10.81
CA ASP A 180 -9.84 3.68 -11.44
C ASP A 180 -8.40 3.62 -11.94
N ALA A 181 -7.51 2.98 -11.17
CA ALA A 181 -6.13 2.74 -11.59
C ALA A 181 -6.09 1.86 -12.87
N ALA A 182 -6.85 0.77 -12.87
CA ALA A 182 -6.92 -0.10 -14.05
C ALA A 182 -7.59 0.57 -15.26
N LYS A 183 -8.61 1.42 -15.08
CA LYS A 183 -9.20 2.21 -16.18
C LYS A 183 -8.22 3.19 -16.79
N TYR A 184 -7.32 3.74 -15.99
CA TYR A 184 -6.31 4.66 -16.50
C TYR A 184 -5.33 3.96 -17.44
N HIS A 185 -4.84 2.77 -17.04
CA HIS A 185 -3.87 2.00 -17.83
C HIS A 185 -4.52 1.17 -18.94
N TYR A 186 -5.74 0.70 -18.75
CA TYR A 186 -6.44 -0.23 -19.65
C TYR A 186 -7.87 0.24 -19.99
N PRO A 187 -8.03 1.44 -20.62
CA PRO A 187 -9.34 2.05 -20.86
C PRO A 187 -10.23 1.23 -21.82
N TYR A 188 -9.63 0.32 -22.56
CA TYR A 188 -10.31 -0.58 -23.51
C TYR A 188 -10.82 -1.88 -22.88
N LEU A 189 -10.51 -2.14 -21.59
CA LEU A 189 -11.01 -3.32 -20.89
C LEU A 189 -12.21 -2.96 -19.98
N PRO A 190 -13.21 -3.83 -19.83
CA PRO A 190 -14.36 -3.60 -18.96
C PRO A 190 -14.03 -3.86 -17.48
N VAL A 191 -12.96 -3.21 -16.97
CA VAL A 191 -12.37 -3.46 -15.66
C VAL A 191 -13.34 -3.29 -14.49
N GLY A 192 -14.32 -2.39 -14.60
CA GLY A 192 -15.31 -2.17 -13.54
C GLY A 192 -16.17 -3.40 -13.22
N ILE A 193 -16.36 -4.28 -14.22
CA ILE A 193 -17.15 -5.51 -14.07
C ILE A 193 -16.24 -6.70 -13.73
N MET A 194 -15.04 -6.75 -14.34
CA MET A 194 -14.21 -7.93 -14.30
C MET A 194 -13.23 -8.00 -13.09
N LEU A 195 -12.91 -6.86 -12.47
CA LEU A 195 -11.97 -6.86 -11.34
C LEU A 195 -12.56 -7.54 -10.11
N LYS A 196 -11.80 -8.50 -9.56
CA LYS A 196 -12.11 -9.24 -8.32
C LYS A 196 -11.68 -8.44 -7.10
N ASP A 197 -10.48 -7.86 -7.15
CA ASP A 197 -9.87 -7.09 -6.08
C ASP A 197 -9.99 -5.60 -6.43
N LYS A 198 -10.88 -4.88 -5.76
CA LYS A 198 -11.34 -3.53 -6.17
C LYS A 198 -10.71 -2.40 -5.36
N TYR A 199 -10.36 -2.64 -4.11
CA TYR A 199 -9.74 -1.69 -3.19
C TYR A 199 -10.41 -0.30 -3.24
N LEU A 200 -11.69 -0.21 -2.84
CA LEU A 200 -12.51 1.00 -2.92
C LEU A 200 -12.10 2.01 -1.82
N SER A 201 -10.92 2.61 -1.96
CA SER A 201 -10.30 3.49 -0.96
C SER A 201 -11.06 4.81 -0.79
N ASP A 202 -11.60 5.38 -1.88
CA ASP A 202 -12.38 6.63 -1.90
C ASP A 202 -13.67 6.53 -1.08
N GLN A 203 -14.27 5.34 -1.02
CA GLN A 203 -15.48 5.11 -0.22
C GLN A 203 -15.19 4.98 1.28
N LYS A 204 -13.96 4.61 1.63
CA LYS A 204 -13.54 4.25 3.00
C LYS A 204 -12.82 5.39 3.73
N ILE A 205 -12.00 6.18 3.03
CA ILE A 205 -11.13 7.20 3.66
C ILE A 205 -11.89 8.23 4.50
N LYS A 206 -13.12 8.57 4.11
CA LYS A 206 -14.01 9.48 4.83
C LYS A 206 -14.46 8.96 6.20
N ASN A 207 -14.23 7.70 6.50
CA ASN A 207 -14.55 7.10 7.80
C ASN A 207 -13.36 7.15 8.78
N ILE A 208 -12.20 7.64 8.33
CA ILE A 208 -10.99 7.74 9.14
C ILE A 208 -11.01 9.04 9.93
N ASN A 209 -10.79 8.94 11.24
CA ASN A 209 -10.75 10.09 12.16
C ASN A 209 -9.35 10.34 12.76
N SER A 210 -8.36 9.54 12.41
CA SER A 210 -6.97 9.73 12.82
C SER A 210 -6.32 10.84 11.99
N PRO A 211 -5.32 11.58 12.51
CA PRO A 211 -4.51 12.49 11.72
C PRO A 211 -3.90 11.76 10.52
N ILE A 212 -4.00 12.35 9.32
CA ILE A 212 -3.56 11.71 8.08
C ILE A 212 -2.59 12.59 7.30
N LEU A 213 -1.47 12.02 6.86
CA LEU A 213 -0.54 12.61 5.91
C LEU A 213 -0.63 11.88 4.58
N ILE A 214 -0.89 12.60 3.49
CA ILE A 214 -0.89 12.06 2.12
C ILE A 214 0.31 12.60 1.36
N MET A 215 1.16 11.70 0.89
CA MET A 215 2.35 12.01 0.10
C MET A 215 2.17 11.51 -1.33
N HIS A 216 2.49 12.37 -2.33
CA HIS A 216 2.34 11.98 -3.73
C HIS A 216 3.24 12.81 -4.63
N ALA A 217 3.92 12.17 -5.58
CA ALA A 217 4.65 12.84 -6.64
C ALA A 217 3.70 13.28 -7.76
N MET A 218 3.83 14.53 -8.26
CA MET A 218 2.88 15.05 -9.23
C MET A 218 3.03 14.44 -10.63
N GLY A 219 4.21 13.91 -10.96
CA GLY A 219 4.49 13.21 -12.21
C GLY A 219 4.35 11.68 -12.13
N ASP A 220 3.71 11.14 -11.07
CA ASP A 220 3.47 9.70 -10.94
C ASP A 220 2.63 9.16 -12.10
N ASP A 221 3.22 8.27 -12.91
CA ASP A 221 2.62 7.64 -14.07
C ASP A 221 1.99 6.26 -13.76
N ILE A 222 2.27 5.70 -12.58
CA ILE A 222 1.70 4.43 -12.10
C ILE A 222 0.37 4.68 -11.40
N VAL A 223 0.37 5.59 -10.41
CA VAL A 223 -0.84 6.07 -9.73
C VAL A 223 -0.98 7.56 -10.01
N PRO A 224 -1.79 8.00 -10.98
CA PRO A 224 -1.89 9.40 -11.34
C PRO A 224 -2.17 10.31 -10.15
N PHE A 225 -1.42 11.39 -10.04
CA PHE A 225 -1.50 12.39 -8.94
C PHE A 225 -2.94 12.82 -8.61
N ARG A 226 -3.82 12.93 -9.63
CA ARG A 226 -5.23 13.25 -9.41
C ARG A 226 -5.92 12.33 -8.40
N MET A 227 -5.48 11.06 -8.30
CA MET A 227 -6.05 10.11 -7.34
C MET A 227 -5.63 10.47 -5.92
N GLY A 228 -4.35 10.74 -5.66
CA GLY A 228 -3.87 11.20 -4.36
C GLY A 228 -4.50 12.52 -3.93
N LYS A 229 -4.65 13.46 -4.87
CA LYS A 229 -5.37 14.73 -4.63
C LYS A 229 -6.85 14.49 -4.28
N THR A 230 -7.52 13.56 -4.94
CA THR A 230 -8.90 13.17 -4.61
C THR A 230 -8.96 12.55 -3.22
N MET A 231 -8.04 11.64 -2.88
CA MET A 231 -7.97 11.02 -1.55
C MET A 231 -7.76 12.09 -0.45
N PHE A 232 -6.88 13.06 -0.69
CA PHE A 232 -6.69 14.18 0.23
C PHE A 232 -7.97 15.00 0.44
N ASN A 233 -8.70 15.29 -0.64
CA ASN A 233 -9.95 16.05 -0.54
C ASN A 233 -11.04 15.32 0.24
N LEU A 234 -11.11 13.98 0.11
CA LEU A 234 -12.11 13.12 0.78
C LEU A 234 -11.76 12.82 2.24
N ALA A 235 -10.49 12.91 2.62
CA ALA A 235 -10.04 12.64 3.99
C ALA A 235 -10.60 13.68 4.98
N ASN A 236 -10.91 13.23 6.20
CA ASN A 236 -11.33 14.12 7.30
C ASN A 236 -10.13 14.90 7.87
N GLU A 237 -10.42 16.01 8.56
CA GLU A 237 -9.43 16.73 9.35
C GLU A 237 -9.11 15.96 10.66
N PRO A 238 -7.90 16.09 11.21
CA PRO A 238 -6.77 16.85 10.67
C PRO A 238 -6.02 16.09 9.57
N LYS A 239 -5.80 16.74 8.44
CA LYS A 239 -5.11 16.17 7.28
C LYS A 239 -3.98 17.06 6.78
N TYR A 240 -2.93 16.43 6.30
CA TYR A 240 -1.69 17.04 5.83
C TYR A 240 -1.32 16.46 4.48
N ASN A 241 -0.59 17.22 3.66
CA ASN A 241 -0.09 16.70 2.40
C ASN A 241 1.39 17.02 2.19
N TYR A 242 2.02 16.17 1.40
CA TYR A 242 3.32 16.39 0.80
C TYR A 242 3.22 16.06 -0.69
N PHE A 243 2.85 17.06 -1.49
CA PHE A 243 2.79 16.96 -2.94
C PHE A 243 4.04 17.58 -3.53
N ILE A 244 4.80 16.79 -4.29
CA ILE A 244 6.10 17.17 -4.82
C ILE A 244 6.16 17.01 -6.33
N ASP A 245 6.87 17.93 -6.98
CA ASP A 245 7.11 17.91 -8.43
C ASP A 245 8.29 16.96 -8.72
N GLU A 246 7.96 15.68 -8.86
CA GLU A 246 8.86 14.59 -9.21
C GLU A 246 8.17 13.63 -10.18
N ASP A 247 8.94 13.08 -11.14
CA ASP A 247 8.46 12.05 -12.09
C ASP A 247 8.76 10.65 -11.57
N LYS A 248 8.16 10.29 -10.41
CA LYS A 248 8.36 8.99 -9.75
C LYS A 248 7.05 8.50 -9.14
N HIS A 249 6.93 7.19 -8.99
CA HIS A 249 5.79 6.61 -8.27
C HIS A 249 5.89 6.84 -6.76
N LEU A 250 7.05 6.59 -6.16
CA LEU A 250 7.29 6.83 -4.74
C LEU A 250 8.11 8.10 -4.56
N VAL A 251 7.81 8.88 -3.51
CA VAL A 251 8.51 10.13 -3.24
C VAL A 251 9.96 9.88 -2.80
N THR A 252 10.85 10.81 -3.15
CA THR A 252 12.25 10.71 -2.74
C THR A 252 12.42 11.00 -1.25
N TYR A 253 13.14 10.12 -0.54
CA TYR A 253 13.42 10.25 0.91
C TYR A 253 14.60 11.20 1.17
N ASP A 254 14.44 12.44 0.76
CA ASP A 254 15.41 13.53 0.92
C ASP A 254 15.15 14.35 2.20
N GLU A 255 15.97 15.39 2.43
CA GLU A 255 15.82 16.30 3.57
C GLU A 255 14.50 17.04 3.59
N LYS A 256 13.93 17.36 2.41
CA LYS A 256 12.67 18.10 2.29
C LYS A 256 11.50 17.25 2.74
N LEU A 257 11.44 15.97 2.33
CA LEU A 257 10.46 15.03 2.83
C LEU A 257 10.65 14.83 4.34
N MET A 258 11.90 14.60 4.79
CA MET A 258 12.16 14.33 6.22
C MET A 258 11.76 15.52 7.10
N LYS A 259 11.91 16.75 6.65
CA LYS A 259 11.41 17.96 7.34
C LYS A 259 9.86 18.00 7.40
N ASN A 260 9.19 17.58 6.34
CA ASN A 260 7.72 17.45 6.34
C ASN A 260 7.25 16.37 7.32
N MET A 261 7.93 15.22 7.31
CA MET A 261 7.70 14.13 8.27
C MET A 261 7.92 14.59 9.71
N ASP A 262 9.00 15.35 10.01
CA ASP A 262 9.27 15.91 11.34
C ASP A 262 8.09 16.77 11.84
N ASN A 263 7.47 17.55 10.96
CA ASN A 263 6.29 18.35 11.31
C ASN A 263 5.07 17.46 11.64
N PHE A 264 4.83 16.43 10.84
CA PHE A 264 3.73 15.49 11.10
C PHE A 264 3.97 14.71 12.40
N TYR A 265 5.19 14.23 12.64
CA TYR A 265 5.56 13.53 13.89
C TYR A 265 5.44 14.41 15.15
N LYS A 266 5.65 15.73 15.03
CA LYS A 266 5.36 16.70 16.12
C LYS A 266 3.86 16.76 16.42
N VAL A 267 3.00 16.78 15.39
CA VAL A 267 1.55 16.72 15.59
C VAL A 267 1.15 15.44 16.33
N LEU A 268 1.79 14.32 16.01
CA LEU A 268 1.55 13.01 16.64
C LEU A 268 2.21 12.86 18.02
N LYS A 269 3.06 13.80 18.45
CA LYS A 269 3.80 13.77 19.74
C LYS A 269 4.62 12.49 19.95
N VAL A 270 5.29 12.00 18.91
CA VAL A 270 6.01 10.72 18.95
C VAL A 270 7.31 10.82 19.73
N ASN A 271 7.99 11.97 19.70
CA ASN A 271 9.29 12.20 20.32
C ASN A 271 9.21 12.78 21.76
N GLU A 272 8.00 12.97 22.25
CA GLU A 272 7.70 13.41 23.64
C GLU A 272 7.60 12.19 24.63
#